data_783e4169127cd2afc9d789ba58cd0eb0
#
_entry.id   783e4169127cd2afc9d789ba58cd0eb0
#
_cell.length_a   1.000
_cell.length_b   1.000
_cell.length_c   1.000
_cell.angle_alpha   90.00
_cell.angle_beta   90.00
_cell.angle_gamma   90.00
#
_symmetry.space_group_name_H-M   'P 1'
#
loop_
_entity.id
_entity.type
_entity.pdbx_description
1 polymer ?
#
loop_
_entity_poly.entity_id
_entity_poly.type
_entity_poly.pdbx_seq_one_letter_code
_entity_poly.pdbx_strand_id
1 'polypeptide(L)'
;KVGSFLASVTSENNKTVYTYNSRDFDGDPTLGGYSNNIVVTEKFALKIPQGADLARIAPLLCAGATTYSPLRFTHVGQGDKIAVAGFGGLGHLAVQYAVSFGAEVTVFDISEDKRSDAIRMGATKYVNVNNPEELKGLENSFRVVISTIPAKFNVEQYVRMLKVDGEMVLIGMPAADQIPSVHTGAL
;
A
#
# COMPACT_ATOMS: atom_id res chain seq x y z
N LYS A 1 6.92 -14.30 3.14
CA LYS A 1 7.17 -14.30 1.68
C LYS A 1 6.83 -12.92 1.17
N VAL A 2 7.82 -12.15 0.77
CA VAL A 2 7.61 -10.85 0.11
C VAL A 2 7.13 -11.16 -1.31
N GLY A 3 5.83 -10.96 -1.58
CA GLY A 3 5.31 -11.01 -2.93
C GLY A 3 5.64 -9.69 -3.63
N SER A 4 6.58 -9.70 -4.55
CA SER A 4 6.79 -8.58 -5.46
C SER A 4 5.75 -8.65 -6.56
N PHE A 5 4.84 -7.67 -6.62
CA PHE A 5 3.88 -7.50 -7.73
C PHE A 5 4.48 -6.82 -8.96
N LEU A 6 5.79 -6.67 -9.01
CA LEU A 6 6.45 -6.26 -10.23
C LEU A 6 6.52 -7.49 -11.15
N ALA A 7 5.83 -7.43 -12.28
CA ALA A 7 5.96 -8.45 -13.30
C ALA A 7 7.44 -8.58 -13.67
N SER A 8 8.05 -9.69 -13.32
CA SER A 8 9.43 -10.01 -13.67
C SER A 8 9.43 -11.24 -14.57
N VAL A 9 10.16 -11.17 -15.64
CA VAL A 9 10.44 -12.32 -16.50
C VAL A 9 11.81 -12.87 -16.10
N THR A 10 11.87 -14.13 -15.67
CA THR A 10 13.12 -14.85 -15.47
C THR A 10 13.49 -15.61 -16.74
N SER A 11 14.67 -15.38 -17.25
CA SER A 11 15.25 -16.19 -18.34
C SER A 11 15.90 -17.45 -17.78
N GLU A 12 16.24 -18.38 -18.66
CA GLU A 12 17.01 -19.61 -18.36
C GLU A 12 18.34 -19.33 -17.60
N ASN A 13 18.83 -18.09 -17.62
CA ASN A 13 20.04 -17.63 -16.93
C ASN A 13 19.80 -16.96 -15.57
N ASN A 14 18.62 -17.12 -14.95
CA ASN A 14 18.24 -16.49 -13.69
C ASN A 14 18.33 -14.95 -13.65
N LYS A 15 18.36 -14.28 -14.79
CA LYS A 15 18.26 -12.82 -14.86
C LYS A 15 16.81 -12.40 -14.77
N THR A 16 16.50 -11.57 -13.78
CA THR A 16 15.20 -10.91 -13.66
C THR A 16 15.20 -9.62 -14.49
N VAL A 17 14.26 -9.52 -15.42
CA VAL A 17 13.98 -8.28 -16.15
C VAL A 17 12.74 -7.65 -15.54
N TYR A 18 12.86 -6.43 -15.05
CA TYR A 18 11.71 -5.67 -14.52
C TYR A 18 10.94 -5.03 -15.68
N THR A 19 9.63 -4.93 -15.52
CA THR A 19 8.74 -4.35 -16.54
C THR A 19 9.01 -2.87 -16.77
N TYR A 20 9.55 -2.15 -15.76
CA TYR A 20 9.92 -0.74 -15.81
C TYR A 20 11.35 -0.52 -15.34
N ASN A 21 12.00 0.50 -15.87
CA ASN A 21 13.36 0.95 -15.46
C ASN A 21 14.41 -0.17 -15.46
N SER A 22 14.31 -1.07 -16.39
CA SER A 22 15.25 -2.17 -16.60
C SER A 22 15.67 -2.21 -18.06
N ARG A 23 16.49 -3.19 -18.38
CA ARG A 23 16.79 -3.53 -19.77
C ARG A 23 16.39 -4.96 -20.02
N ASP A 24 15.81 -5.22 -21.18
CA ASP A 24 15.50 -6.58 -21.64
C ASP A 24 16.78 -7.37 -22.02
N PHE A 25 16.59 -8.54 -22.59
CA PHE A 25 17.72 -9.42 -22.93
C PHE A 25 18.54 -8.91 -24.12
N ASP A 26 17.94 -8.07 -24.97
CA ASP A 26 18.60 -7.43 -26.14
C ASP A 26 19.24 -6.09 -25.75
N GLY A 27 19.02 -5.64 -24.50
CA GLY A 27 19.59 -4.41 -23.96
C GLY A 27 18.70 -3.18 -24.12
N ASP A 28 17.49 -3.35 -24.62
CA ASP A 28 16.52 -2.29 -24.83
C ASP A 28 15.84 -1.88 -23.50
N PRO A 29 15.50 -0.60 -23.31
CA PRO A 29 14.84 -0.15 -22.10
C PRO A 29 13.43 -0.71 -21.99
N THR A 30 13.06 -1.22 -20.79
CA THR A 30 11.71 -1.68 -20.49
C THR A 30 10.83 -0.52 -20.05
N LEU A 31 9.77 -0.25 -20.82
CA LEU A 31 8.86 0.88 -20.62
C LEU A 31 7.50 0.47 -20.06
N GLY A 32 7.25 -0.84 -19.91
CA GLY A 32 5.98 -1.37 -19.40
C GLY A 32 4.78 -0.87 -20.20
N GLY A 33 3.81 -0.28 -19.52
CA GLY A 33 2.60 0.29 -20.11
C GLY A 33 2.80 1.63 -20.82
N TYR A 34 4.01 2.22 -20.78
CA TYR A 34 4.34 3.46 -21.53
C TYR A 34 4.74 3.13 -22.97
N SER A 35 3.92 2.36 -23.65
CA SER A 35 4.10 1.98 -25.03
C SER A 35 2.76 1.73 -25.71
N ASN A 36 2.73 1.82 -27.06
CA ASN A 36 1.51 1.56 -27.82
C ASN A 36 1.16 0.07 -27.89
N ASN A 37 2.15 -0.80 -27.74
CA ASN A 37 2.01 -2.24 -27.78
C ASN A 37 2.89 -2.88 -26.70
N ILE A 38 2.41 -3.96 -26.13
CA ILE A 38 3.17 -4.80 -25.19
C ILE A 38 2.87 -6.27 -25.49
N VAL A 39 3.90 -7.11 -25.42
CA VAL A 39 3.76 -8.56 -25.48
C VAL A 39 3.91 -9.11 -24.06
N VAL A 40 2.91 -9.81 -23.59
CA VAL A 40 2.91 -10.44 -22.26
C VAL A 40 2.41 -11.88 -22.38
N THR A 41 2.84 -12.74 -21.46
CA THR A 41 2.23 -14.08 -21.36
C THR A 41 0.78 -13.96 -20.88
N GLU A 42 -0.09 -14.83 -21.34
CA GLU A 42 -1.51 -14.84 -21.00
C GLU A 42 -1.76 -14.87 -19.48
N LYS A 43 -0.83 -15.45 -18.70
CA LYS A 43 -0.92 -15.53 -17.24
C LYS A 43 -0.90 -14.15 -16.55
N PHE A 44 -0.38 -13.12 -17.23
CA PHE A 44 -0.35 -11.73 -16.76
C PHE A 44 -1.44 -10.87 -17.40
N ALA A 45 -2.23 -11.43 -18.30
CA ALA A 45 -3.36 -10.74 -18.91
C ALA A 45 -4.64 -11.00 -18.10
N LEU A 46 -5.15 -9.97 -17.46
CA LEU A 46 -6.39 -10.05 -16.69
C LEU A 46 -7.57 -9.58 -17.53
N LYS A 47 -8.63 -10.41 -17.57
CA LYS A 47 -9.85 -10.05 -18.26
C LYS A 47 -10.61 -9.00 -17.48
N ILE A 48 -10.81 -7.84 -18.09
CA ILE A 48 -11.64 -6.79 -17.52
C ILE A 48 -13.12 -7.09 -17.80
N PRO A 49 -14.03 -6.91 -16.82
CA PRO A 49 -15.46 -7.08 -17.04
C PRO A 49 -15.99 -6.22 -18.19
N GLN A 50 -16.88 -6.78 -19.00
CA GLN A 50 -17.48 -6.05 -20.10
C GLN A 50 -18.31 -4.86 -19.57
N GLY A 51 -18.17 -3.69 -20.22
CA GLY A 51 -18.86 -2.46 -19.82
C GLY A 51 -18.21 -1.70 -18.66
N ALA A 52 -17.08 -2.18 -18.15
CA ALA A 52 -16.37 -1.47 -17.10
C ALA A 52 -15.69 -0.19 -17.62
N ASP A 53 -15.66 0.85 -16.79
CA ASP A 53 -14.93 2.07 -17.06
C ASP A 53 -13.42 1.81 -16.92
N LEU A 54 -12.73 1.69 -18.05
CA LEU A 54 -11.30 1.37 -18.10
C LEU A 54 -10.43 2.40 -17.40
N ALA A 55 -10.81 3.69 -17.44
CA ALA A 55 -10.06 4.77 -16.79
C ALA A 55 -10.08 4.61 -15.26
N ARG A 56 -11.18 4.13 -14.71
CA ARG A 56 -11.33 3.87 -13.27
C ARG A 56 -10.74 2.54 -12.83
N ILE A 57 -10.70 1.55 -13.71
CA ILE A 57 -10.18 0.21 -13.38
C ILE A 57 -8.65 0.15 -13.51
N ALA A 58 -8.06 0.88 -14.44
CA ALA A 58 -6.61 0.81 -14.66
C ALA A 58 -5.77 0.95 -13.38
N PRO A 59 -6.03 1.91 -12.46
CA PRO A 59 -5.29 2.00 -11.20
C PRO A 59 -5.48 0.79 -10.26
N LEU A 60 -6.59 0.07 -10.37
CA LEU A 60 -6.89 -1.07 -9.49
C LEU A 60 -5.99 -2.28 -9.79
N LEU A 61 -5.44 -2.39 -10.99
CA LEU A 61 -4.55 -3.49 -11.37
C LEU A 61 -3.18 -3.43 -10.67
N CYS A 62 -2.77 -2.26 -10.19
CA CYS A 62 -1.56 -2.07 -9.40
C CYS A 62 -1.91 -1.62 -7.98
N ALA A 63 -2.34 -0.37 -7.82
CA ALA A 63 -2.65 0.23 -6.51
C ALA A 63 -3.77 -0.52 -5.78
N GLY A 64 -4.79 -1.01 -6.52
CA GLY A 64 -5.84 -1.84 -5.95
C GLY A 64 -5.30 -3.17 -5.42
N ALA A 65 -4.56 -3.91 -6.22
CA ALA A 65 -3.98 -5.19 -5.81
C ALA A 65 -3.00 -5.01 -4.64
N THR A 66 -2.17 -3.97 -4.68
CA THR A 66 -1.16 -3.67 -3.65
C THR A 66 -1.80 -3.37 -2.29
N THR A 67 -2.97 -2.74 -2.27
CA THR A 67 -3.67 -2.39 -1.02
C THR A 67 -4.65 -3.46 -0.58
N TYR A 68 -5.26 -4.20 -1.51
CA TYR A 68 -6.18 -5.30 -1.20
C TYR A 68 -5.45 -6.52 -0.61
N SER A 69 -4.32 -6.90 -1.23
CA SER A 69 -3.57 -8.11 -0.86
C SER A 69 -3.14 -8.14 0.61
N PRO A 70 -2.50 -7.10 1.18
CA PRO A 70 -2.11 -7.13 2.59
C PRO A 70 -3.32 -7.21 3.53
N LEU A 71 -4.43 -6.55 3.24
CA LEU A 71 -5.65 -6.67 4.05
C LEU A 71 -6.19 -8.11 4.09
N ARG A 72 -6.10 -8.81 2.95
CA ARG A 72 -6.46 -10.24 2.89
C ARG A 72 -5.45 -11.12 3.61
N PHE A 73 -4.17 -10.83 3.45
CA PHE A 73 -3.08 -11.59 4.06
C PHE A 73 -3.10 -11.49 5.59
N THR A 74 -3.36 -10.30 6.12
CA THR A 74 -3.49 -10.05 7.55
C THR A 74 -4.90 -10.39 8.09
N HIS A 75 -5.77 -10.98 7.27
CA HIS A 75 -7.12 -11.40 7.66
C HIS A 75 -7.96 -10.26 8.28
N VAL A 76 -7.84 -9.04 7.76
CA VAL A 76 -8.67 -7.91 8.22
C VAL A 76 -10.15 -8.22 7.98
N GLY A 77 -10.97 -7.99 9.00
CA GLY A 77 -12.40 -8.28 9.00
C GLY A 77 -13.22 -7.35 9.90
N GLN A 78 -14.44 -7.78 10.14
CA GLN A 78 -15.45 -7.05 10.91
C GLN A 78 -14.97 -6.67 12.32
N GLY A 79 -15.00 -5.38 12.63
CA GLY A 79 -14.64 -4.86 13.95
C GLY A 79 -13.15 -4.75 14.23
N ASP A 80 -12.28 -5.12 13.29
CA ASP A 80 -10.85 -4.89 13.44
C ASP A 80 -10.53 -3.40 13.44
N LYS A 81 -9.72 -2.96 14.38
CA LYS A 81 -9.16 -1.60 14.39
C LYS A 81 -7.86 -1.59 13.63
N ILE A 82 -7.83 -0.85 12.53
CA ILE A 82 -6.65 -0.73 11.70
C ILE A 82 -6.23 0.72 11.47
N ALA A 83 -4.95 0.92 11.24
CA ALA A 83 -4.39 2.20 10.87
C ALA A 83 -3.93 2.19 9.41
N VAL A 84 -4.23 3.25 8.67
CA VAL A 84 -3.67 3.52 7.35
C VAL A 84 -2.81 4.77 7.44
N ALA A 85 -1.48 4.60 7.32
CA ALA A 85 -0.51 5.68 7.36
C ALA A 85 -0.20 6.15 5.93
N GLY A 86 -0.51 7.43 5.67
CA GLY A 86 -0.49 8.06 4.36
C GLY A 86 -1.85 7.94 3.65
N PHE A 87 -2.41 9.08 3.25
CA PHE A 87 -3.68 9.14 2.53
C PHE A 87 -3.49 9.77 1.14
N GLY A 88 -2.68 9.07 0.34
CA GLY A 88 -2.45 9.34 -1.08
C GLY A 88 -3.14 8.32 -1.98
N GLY A 89 -2.57 8.09 -3.17
CA GLY A 89 -3.13 7.16 -4.17
C GLY A 89 -3.32 5.72 -3.68
N LEU A 90 -2.42 5.20 -2.84
CA LEU A 90 -2.59 3.89 -2.21
C LEU A 90 -3.51 3.98 -0.99
N GLY A 91 -3.30 5.00 -0.13
CA GLY A 91 -4.01 5.10 1.15
C GLY A 91 -5.52 5.19 1.00
N HIS A 92 -6.03 5.97 0.04
CA HIS A 92 -7.48 6.09 -0.17
C HIS A 92 -8.13 4.75 -0.62
N LEU A 93 -7.41 3.91 -1.38
CA LEU A 93 -7.89 2.57 -1.73
C LEU A 93 -7.82 1.62 -0.53
N ALA A 94 -6.73 1.68 0.25
CA ALA A 94 -6.61 0.87 1.46
C ALA A 94 -7.76 1.14 2.44
N VAL A 95 -8.13 2.41 2.65
CA VAL A 95 -9.26 2.81 3.48
C VAL A 95 -10.55 2.18 2.97
N GLN A 96 -10.87 2.36 1.68
CA GLN A 96 -12.12 1.86 1.11
C GLN A 96 -12.23 0.34 1.17
N TYR A 97 -11.14 -0.39 0.89
CA TYR A 97 -11.14 -1.85 1.02
C TYR A 97 -11.31 -2.29 2.48
N ALA A 98 -10.58 -1.67 3.41
CA ALA A 98 -10.68 -2.02 4.82
C ALA A 98 -12.08 -1.77 5.39
N VAL A 99 -12.68 -0.63 5.04
CA VAL A 99 -14.07 -0.32 5.38
C VAL A 99 -15.03 -1.35 4.77
N SER A 100 -14.79 -1.77 3.52
CA SER A 100 -15.64 -2.81 2.89
C SER A 100 -15.55 -4.18 3.57
N PHE A 101 -14.44 -4.44 4.28
CA PHE A 101 -14.28 -5.65 5.12
C PHE A 101 -14.89 -5.50 6.51
N GLY A 102 -15.44 -4.32 6.83
CA GLY A 102 -16.07 -4.03 8.12
C GLY A 102 -15.10 -3.58 9.21
N ALA A 103 -13.88 -3.18 8.86
CA ALA A 103 -12.91 -2.67 9.81
C ALA A 103 -13.21 -1.22 10.24
N GLU A 104 -12.80 -0.87 11.46
CA GLU A 104 -12.75 0.50 11.95
C GLU A 104 -11.40 1.11 11.55
N VAL A 105 -11.42 2.08 10.62
CA VAL A 105 -10.21 2.61 10.01
C VAL A 105 -9.84 3.96 10.60
N THR A 106 -8.62 4.09 11.13
CA THR A 106 -8.00 5.37 11.46
C THR A 106 -6.96 5.73 10.40
N VAL A 107 -7.10 6.90 9.80
CA VAL A 107 -6.16 7.44 8.80
C VAL A 107 -5.16 8.36 9.49
N PHE A 108 -3.89 8.24 9.12
CA PHE A 108 -2.80 9.11 9.53
C PHE A 108 -2.20 9.81 8.31
N ASP A 109 -2.16 11.13 8.31
CA ASP A 109 -1.50 11.91 7.25
C ASP A 109 -0.95 13.22 7.83
N ILE A 110 -0.10 13.89 7.05
CA ILE A 110 0.48 15.19 7.41
C ILE A 110 -0.41 16.37 7.02
N SER A 111 -1.40 16.16 6.17
CA SER A 111 -2.17 17.17 5.45
C SER A 111 -3.59 17.23 6.00
N GLU A 112 -3.98 18.37 6.57
CA GLU A 112 -5.31 18.55 7.17
C GLU A 112 -6.45 18.60 6.14
N ASP A 113 -6.19 19.08 4.94
CA ASP A 113 -7.14 19.20 3.83
C ASP A 113 -7.74 17.87 3.37
N LYS A 114 -7.06 16.76 3.66
CA LYS A 114 -7.51 15.40 3.30
C LYS A 114 -8.51 14.77 4.31
N ARG A 115 -8.69 15.38 5.47
CA ARG A 115 -9.55 14.84 6.56
C ARG A 115 -10.97 14.57 6.08
N SER A 116 -11.58 15.55 5.42
CA SER A 116 -12.96 15.41 4.93
C SER A 116 -13.13 14.28 3.94
N ASP A 117 -12.16 14.07 3.07
CA ASP A 117 -12.19 12.99 2.09
C ASP A 117 -12.03 11.62 2.75
N ALA A 118 -11.13 11.50 3.72
CA ALA A 118 -10.95 10.25 4.47
C ALA A 118 -12.22 9.82 5.18
N ILE A 119 -12.88 10.75 5.88
CA ILE A 119 -14.15 10.49 6.57
C ILE A 119 -15.26 10.14 5.58
N ARG A 120 -15.35 10.86 4.45
CA ARG A 120 -16.32 10.56 3.39
C ARG A 120 -16.12 9.16 2.79
N MET A 121 -14.89 8.66 2.76
CA MET A 121 -14.57 7.30 2.29
C MET A 121 -14.79 6.22 3.36
N GLY A 122 -15.28 6.60 4.55
CA GLY A 122 -15.67 5.69 5.61
C GLY A 122 -14.65 5.51 6.72
N ALA A 123 -13.56 6.29 6.75
CA ALA A 123 -12.67 6.28 7.89
C ALA A 123 -13.39 6.72 9.17
N THR A 124 -13.19 5.97 10.24
CA THR A 124 -13.78 6.26 11.55
C THR A 124 -13.10 7.46 12.23
N LYS A 125 -11.79 7.62 11.97
CA LYS A 125 -10.97 8.68 12.54
C LYS A 125 -9.91 9.11 11.55
N TYR A 126 -9.57 10.41 11.59
CA TYR A 126 -8.40 10.97 10.93
C TYR A 126 -7.49 11.61 11.96
N VAL A 127 -6.19 11.42 11.82
CA VAL A 127 -5.15 11.93 12.70
C VAL A 127 -4.14 12.69 11.85
N ASN A 128 -3.98 13.98 12.16
CA ASN A 128 -2.89 14.77 11.61
C ASN A 128 -1.63 14.49 12.44
N VAL A 129 -0.65 13.83 11.85
CA VAL A 129 0.58 13.42 12.57
C VAL A 129 1.47 14.61 12.98
N ASN A 130 1.24 15.79 12.41
CA ASN A 130 1.89 17.03 12.82
C ASN A 130 1.26 17.64 14.08
N ASN A 131 0.13 17.11 14.56
CA ASN A 131 -0.51 17.52 15.80
C ASN A 131 -0.28 16.45 16.89
N PRO A 132 0.64 16.68 17.84
CA PRO A 132 0.95 15.72 18.91
C PRO A 132 -0.25 15.34 19.79
N GLU A 133 -1.23 16.24 19.93
CA GLU A 133 -2.42 15.98 20.73
C GLU A 133 -3.31 14.89 20.11
N GLU A 134 -3.35 14.82 18.77
CA GLU A 134 -4.13 13.80 18.08
C GLU A 134 -3.49 12.40 18.14
N LEU A 135 -2.20 12.32 18.46
CA LEU A 135 -1.45 11.08 18.60
C LEU A 135 -1.59 10.44 19.98
N LYS A 136 -2.03 11.23 21.00
CA LYS A 136 -2.17 10.74 22.36
C LYS A 136 -3.17 9.61 22.49
N GLY A 137 -2.82 8.60 23.27
CA GLY A 137 -3.71 7.47 23.60
C GLY A 137 -3.96 6.50 22.44
N LEU A 138 -3.10 6.50 21.41
CA LEU A 138 -3.19 5.57 20.28
C LEU A 138 -2.27 4.35 20.42
N GLU A 139 -1.52 4.27 21.51
CA GLU A 139 -0.67 3.10 21.81
C GLU A 139 -1.52 1.84 21.99
N ASN A 140 -1.01 0.70 21.54
CA ASN A 140 -1.68 -0.60 21.65
C ASN A 140 -3.14 -0.62 21.11
N SER A 141 -3.43 0.18 20.08
CA SER A 141 -4.80 0.39 19.60
C SER A 141 -5.15 -0.43 18.37
N PHE A 142 -4.18 -0.71 17.50
CA PHE A 142 -4.44 -1.28 16.19
C PHE A 142 -3.96 -2.73 16.06
N ARG A 143 -4.77 -3.55 15.40
CA ARG A 143 -4.38 -4.91 15.03
C ARG A 143 -3.46 -4.91 13.81
N VAL A 144 -3.71 -4.02 12.85
CA VAL A 144 -2.91 -3.88 11.65
C VAL A 144 -2.61 -2.41 11.39
N VAL A 145 -1.38 -2.12 11.03
CA VAL A 145 -0.96 -0.82 10.48
C VAL A 145 -0.49 -1.04 9.06
N ILE A 146 -1.11 -0.36 8.10
CA ILE A 146 -0.69 -0.35 6.70
C ILE A 146 -0.07 1.00 6.38
N SER A 147 1.23 1.01 6.09
CA SER A 147 1.94 2.23 5.67
C SER A 147 2.04 2.31 4.15
N THR A 148 1.50 3.37 3.61
CA THR A 148 1.59 3.74 2.19
C THR A 148 2.57 4.89 1.95
N ILE A 149 3.32 5.28 2.97
CA ILE A 149 4.21 6.46 2.95
C ILE A 149 5.42 6.17 2.04
N PRO A 150 5.65 6.97 0.99
CA PRO A 150 6.74 6.76 0.04
C PRO A 150 8.00 7.56 0.41
N ALA A 151 8.23 7.81 1.68
CA ALA A 151 9.33 8.62 2.19
C ALA A 151 9.82 8.08 3.53
N LYS A 152 10.93 8.62 4.03
CA LYS A 152 11.41 8.33 5.38
C LYS A 152 10.41 8.86 6.42
N PHE A 153 10.06 8.02 7.38
CA PHE A 153 9.16 8.36 8.48
C PHE A 153 9.54 7.59 9.75
N ASN A 154 8.97 7.97 10.88
CA ASN A 154 9.20 7.28 12.15
C ASN A 154 8.33 6.01 12.23
N VAL A 155 8.91 4.87 11.86
CA VAL A 155 8.24 3.56 11.92
C VAL A 155 7.90 3.16 13.34
N GLU A 156 8.79 3.44 14.31
CA GLU A 156 8.62 3.07 15.72
C GLU A 156 7.35 3.68 16.32
N GLN A 157 6.98 4.89 15.90
CA GLN A 157 5.75 5.52 16.32
C GLN A 157 4.53 4.66 15.99
N TYR A 158 4.49 4.07 14.80
CA TYR A 158 3.40 3.19 14.37
C TYR A 158 3.48 1.79 14.97
N VAL A 159 4.70 1.27 15.18
CA VAL A 159 4.89 -0.02 15.87
C VAL A 159 4.33 0.03 17.30
N ARG A 160 4.56 1.13 18.04
CA ARG A 160 4.00 1.32 19.38
C ARG A 160 2.47 1.42 19.41
N MET A 161 1.85 1.72 18.29
CA MET A 161 0.39 1.76 18.16
C MET A 161 -0.22 0.38 17.91
N LEU A 162 0.59 -0.64 17.58
CA LEU A 162 0.13 -2.00 17.42
C LEU A 162 -0.24 -2.64 18.76
N LYS A 163 -1.27 -3.45 18.75
CA LYS A 163 -1.57 -4.38 19.83
C LYS A 163 -0.53 -5.49 19.88
N VAL A 164 -0.50 -6.25 20.96
CA VAL A 164 0.25 -7.51 21.03
C VAL A 164 -0.21 -8.40 19.86
N ASP A 165 0.73 -9.03 19.18
CA ASP A 165 0.52 -9.81 17.94
C ASP A 165 -0.06 -8.98 16.77
N GLY A 166 0.03 -7.65 16.85
CA GLY A 166 -0.35 -6.78 15.75
C GLY A 166 0.66 -6.80 14.61
N GLU A 167 0.21 -6.51 13.42
CA GLU A 167 0.99 -6.60 12.19
C GLU A 167 1.21 -5.23 11.54
N MET A 168 2.44 -4.93 11.15
CA MET A 168 2.76 -3.75 10.33
C MET A 168 3.13 -4.16 8.92
N VAL A 169 2.44 -3.56 7.95
CA VAL A 169 2.69 -3.79 6.52
C VAL A 169 3.17 -2.51 5.86
N LEU A 170 4.33 -2.58 5.24
CA LEU A 170 4.94 -1.48 4.49
C LEU A 170 4.69 -1.71 2.99
N ILE A 171 3.91 -0.85 2.36
CA ILE A 171 3.63 -0.90 0.92
C ILE A 171 4.06 0.36 0.18
N GLY A 172 4.35 1.44 0.91
CA GLY A 172 5.04 2.61 0.36
C GLY A 172 6.47 2.25 -0.05
N MET A 173 6.89 2.72 -1.21
CA MET A 173 8.23 2.46 -1.72
C MET A 173 9.04 3.76 -1.73
N PRO A 174 9.83 4.04 -0.69
CA PRO A 174 10.71 5.20 -0.64
C PRO A 174 11.92 5.02 -1.56
N ALA A 175 12.56 6.13 -1.93
CA ALA A 175 13.86 6.10 -2.58
C ALA A 175 14.91 5.41 -1.68
N ALA A 176 15.98 4.88 -2.28
CA ALA A 176 16.96 4.06 -1.56
C ALA A 176 17.66 4.79 -0.39
N ASP A 177 17.80 6.10 -0.47
CA ASP A 177 18.33 6.98 0.56
C ASP A 177 17.30 7.38 1.65
N GLN A 178 16.04 7.03 1.44
CA GLN A 178 14.92 7.35 2.33
C GLN A 178 14.24 6.11 2.94
N ILE A 179 14.91 4.97 2.91
CA ILE A 179 14.39 3.75 3.53
C ILE A 179 14.26 3.98 5.05
N PRO A 180 13.07 3.79 5.62
CA PRO A 180 12.89 3.92 7.05
C PRO A 180 13.64 2.82 7.80
N SER A 181 14.17 3.15 8.95
CA SER A 181 14.86 2.21 9.85
C SER A 181 14.04 2.00 11.11
N VAL A 182 14.14 0.81 11.68
CA VAL A 182 13.53 0.45 12.96
C VAL A 182 14.65 0.02 13.91
N HIS A 183 14.64 0.57 15.11
CA HIS A 183 15.50 0.09 16.18
C HIS A 183 14.95 -1.24 16.71
N THR A 184 15.77 -2.27 16.77
CA THR A 184 15.34 -3.62 17.15
C THR A 184 14.70 -3.71 18.53
N GLY A 185 15.03 -2.80 19.45
CA GLY A 185 14.41 -2.70 20.77
C GLY A 185 12.97 -2.14 20.76
N ALA A 186 12.46 -1.74 19.60
CA ALA A 186 11.07 -1.28 19.44
C ALA A 186 10.12 -2.37 18.90
N LEU A 187 10.68 -3.52 18.54
CA LEU A 187 9.96 -4.71 18.08
C LEU A 187 9.72 -5.68 19.29
#